data_7838037b0fe44b56a849db3b966d3a02
#
_entry.id   7838037b0fe44b56a849db3b966d3a02
#
_cell.length_a   1.000
_cell.length_b   1.000
_cell.length_c   1.000
_cell.angle_alpha   90.00
_cell.angle_beta   90.00
_cell.angle_gamma   90.00
#
_symmetry.space_group_name_H-M   'P 1'
#
loop_
_entity.id
_entity.type
_entity.pdbx_description
1 polymer ?
#
loop_
_entity_poly.entity_id
_entity_poly.type
_entity_poly.pdbx_seq_one_letter_code
_entity_poly.pdbx_strand_id
1 'polypeptide(L)'
;MTKTFSRRLGRGLPVVAAALWLCLPAHADVGQIKVATGQVFVDRKGQSLPGRIGLVLEADDVLRTGADGAVGITMRDNSLLSAGPNSILSLERFEFDPTTSEGRFDARLQRGTLAVVSGRIAKRSPQAMTVRTPSAVLGVRGTEFVVSVDE
;
A
#
# COMPACT_ATOMS: atom_id res chain seq x y z
N MET A 1 73.56 -30.40 -30.01
CA MET A 1 72.58 -29.41 -30.53
C MET A 1 71.28 -29.64 -29.75
N THR A 2 71.09 -28.92 -28.68
CA THR A 2 69.93 -29.03 -27.80
C THR A 2 69.19 -27.67 -27.77
N LYS A 3 68.03 -27.65 -28.40
CA LYS A 3 67.13 -26.45 -28.36
C LYS A 3 66.20 -26.53 -27.17
N THR A 4 66.46 -25.68 -26.19
CA THR A 4 65.63 -25.49 -25.03
C THR A 4 64.37 -24.67 -25.44
N PHE A 5 63.18 -25.26 -25.28
CA PHE A 5 61.92 -24.61 -25.56
C PHE A 5 61.35 -24.07 -24.23
N SER A 6 61.41 -22.78 -24.04
CA SER A 6 60.91 -22.08 -22.89
C SER A 6 59.38 -21.87 -22.99
N ARG A 7 58.59 -22.57 -22.16
CA ARG A 7 57.15 -22.37 -22.02
C ARG A 7 56.90 -21.22 -21.05
N ARG A 8 56.41 -20.09 -21.58
CA ARG A 8 55.87 -19.00 -20.76
C ARG A 8 54.48 -19.39 -20.29
N LEU A 9 54.32 -19.57 -18.97
CA LEU A 9 52.99 -19.66 -18.30
C LEU A 9 52.37 -18.27 -18.26
N GLY A 10 51.31 -18.08 -19.05
CA GLY A 10 50.43 -16.93 -18.90
C GLY A 10 49.54 -17.10 -17.67
N ARG A 11 49.76 -16.26 -16.64
CA ARG A 11 48.87 -16.16 -15.49
C ARG A 11 47.63 -15.37 -15.89
N GLY A 12 46.55 -16.09 -16.26
CA GLY A 12 45.22 -15.48 -16.40
C GLY A 12 44.63 -15.22 -15.01
N LEU A 13 44.41 -13.96 -14.71
CA LEU A 13 43.61 -13.57 -13.54
C LEU A 13 42.12 -13.88 -13.81
N PRO A 14 41.40 -14.54 -12.91
CA PRO A 14 39.97 -14.66 -13.07
C PRO A 14 39.34 -13.31 -12.70
N VAL A 15 38.66 -12.69 -13.65
CA VAL A 15 37.76 -11.56 -13.44
C VAL A 15 36.51 -12.12 -12.74
N VAL A 16 36.43 -11.97 -11.42
CA VAL A 16 35.23 -12.25 -10.66
C VAL A 16 34.27 -11.09 -10.91
N ALA A 17 33.33 -11.28 -11.81
CA ALA A 17 32.21 -10.38 -12.03
C ALA A 17 31.27 -10.53 -10.81
N ALA A 18 31.40 -9.64 -9.85
CA ALA A 18 30.45 -9.51 -8.74
C ALA A 18 29.14 -8.96 -9.30
N ALA A 19 28.17 -9.84 -9.57
CA ALA A 19 26.81 -9.46 -9.88
C ALA A 19 26.18 -8.86 -8.61
N LEU A 20 26.17 -7.53 -8.50
CA LEU A 20 25.35 -6.82 -7.52
C LEU A 20 23.88 -7.04 -7.91
N TRP A 21 23.23 -7.96 -7.22
CA TRP A 21 21.78 -8.06 -7.26
C TRP A 21 21.22 -6.86 -6.50
N LEU A 22 20.75 -5.85 -7.23
CA LEU A 22 19.92 -4.80 -6.65
C LEU A 22 18.61 -5.45 -6.18
N CYS A 23 18.54 -5.77 -4.89
CA CYS A 23 17.27 -6.05 -4.22
C CYS A 23 16.45 -4.75 -4.26
N LEU A 24 15.60 -4.59 -5.27
CA LEU A 24 14.55 -3.58 -5.25
C LEU A 24 13.59 -3.95 -4.10
N PRO A 25 13.28 -3.04 -3.16
CA PRO A 25 12.30 -3.32 -2.14
C PRO A 25 10.97 -3.61 -2.84
N ALA A 26 10.49 -4.84 -2.71
CA ALA A 26 9.15 -5.21 -3.15
C ALA A 26 8.16 -4.47 -2.24
N HIS A 27 7.60 -3.37 -2.73
CA HIS A 27 6.52 -2.68 -2.04
C HIS A 27 5.30 -3.58 -2.10
N ALA A 28 4.83 -4.00 -0.94
CA ALA A 28 3.65 -4.85 -0.85
C ALA A 28 2.43 -4.02 -1.29
N ASP A 29 1.79 -4.46 -2.36
CA ASP A 29 0.48 -4.02 -2.81
C ASP A 29 -0.54 -4.24 -1.67
N VAL A 30 -1.22 -3.18 -1.24
CA VAL A 30 -2.22 -3.25 -0.17
C VAL A 30 -3.64 -3.18 -0.70
N GLY A 31 -3.84 -2.68 -1.91
CA GLY A 31 -5.14 -2.53 -2.52
C GLY A 31 -5.07 -1.82 -3.87
N GLN A 32 -6.24 -1.52 -4.43
CA GLN A 32 -6.36 -0.87 -5.73
C GLN A 32 -7.56 0.06 -5.78
N ILE A 33 -7.40 1.21 -6.46
CA ILE A 33 -8.51 2.11 -6.76
C ILE A 33 -9.41 1.45 -7.81
N LYS A 34 -10.69 1.29 -7.48
CA LYS A 34 -11.73 0.72 -8.36
C LYS A 34 -12.71 1.77 -8.88
N VAL A 35 -12.88 2.86 -8.15
CA VAL A 35 -13.71 4.00 -8.53
C VAL A 35 -12.93 5.28 -8.26
N ALA A 36 -12.94 6.22 -9.19
CA ALA A 36 -12.39 7.55 -9.01
C ALA A 36 -13.26 8.54 -9.80
N THR A 37 -13.79 9.54 -9.12
CA THR A 37 -14.62 10.61 -9.70
C THR A 37 -14.09 11.95 -9.23
N GLY A 38 -14.11 12.96 -10.07
CA GLY A 38 -13.60 14.28 -9.76
C GLY A 38 -12.10 14.27 -9.46
N GLN A 39 -11.68 15.16 -8.54
CA GLN A 39 -10.28 15.27 -8.18
C GLN A 39 -9.90 14.24 -7.11
N VAL A 40 -9.00 13.32 -7.47
CA VAL A 40 -8.43 12.33 -6.57
C VAL A 40 -6.92 12.30 -6.72
N PHE A 41 -6.20 12.34 -5.60
CA PHE A 41 -4.75 12.27 -5.54
C PHE A 41 -4.30 11.23 -4.52
N VAL A 42 -3.15 10.62 -4.80
CA VAL A 42 -2.45 9.72 -3.89
C VAL A 42 -1.06 10.29 -3.63
N ASP A 43 -0.81 10.70 -2.41
CA ASP A 43 0.51 11.17 -2.01
C ASP A 43 1.32 9.99 -1.49
N ARG A 44 2.42 9.70 -2.18
CA ARG A 44 3.33 8.58 -1.92
C ARG A 44 4.76 9.10 -1.85
N LYS A 45 5.41 8.95 -0.69
CA LYS A 45 6.83 9.33 -0.50
C LYS A 45 7.16 10.74 -0.98
N GLY A 46 6.29 11.71 -0.69
CA GLY A 46 6.46 13.11 -1.07
C GLY A 46 6.08 13.43 -2.53
N GLN A 47 5.60 12.46 -3.30
CA GLN A 47 5.08 12.67 -4.65
C GLN A 47 3.56 12.59 -4.67
N SER A 48 2.90 13.48 -5.40
CA SER A 48 1.46 13.45 -5.61
C SER A 48 1.14 12.81 -6.96
N LEU A 49 0.46 11.67 -6.91
CA LEU A 49 0.06 10.89 -8.07
C LEU A 49 -1.43 11.12 -8.35
N PRO A 50 -1.87 11.19 -9.62
CA PRO A 50 -3.31 11.18 -9.93
C PRO A 50 -3.94 9.87 -9.49
N GLY A 51 -5.01 9.94 -8.67
CA GLY A 51 -5.77 8.79 -8.21
C GLY A 51 -6.69 8.27 -9.30
N ARG A 52 -6.19 7.38 -10.15
CA ARG A 52 -6.94 6.80 -11.28
C ARG A 52 -7.38 5.38 -10.97
N ILE A 53 -8.47 4.95 -11.62
CA ILE A 53 -8.91 3.55 -11.60
C ILE A 53 -7.75 2.67 -12.04
N GLY A 54 -7.49 1.60 -11.29
CA GLY A 54 -6.40 0.66 -11.52
C GLY A 54 -5.10 1.01 -10.81
N LEU A 55 -4.96 2.21 -10.20
CA LEU A 55 -3.77 2.54 -9.42
C LEU A 55 -3.66 1.60 -8.21
N VAL A 56 -2.54 0.92 -8.14
CA VAL A 56 -2.18 0.06 -7.01
C VAL A 56 -1.72 0.93 -5.85
N LEU A 57 -2.22 0.64 -4.66
CA LEU A 57 -1.91 1.37 -3.43
C LEU A 57 -0.86 0.62 -2.61
N GLU A 58 -0.03 1.39 -1.92
CA GLU A 58 1.00 0.91 -1.02
C GLU A 58 0.69 1.33 0.42
N ALA A 59 1.33 0.68 1.40
CA ALA A 59 1.30 1.16 2.77
C ALA A 59 1.89 2.58 2.84
N ASP A 60 1.39 3.38 3.76
CA ASP A 60 1.72 4.80 3.95
C ASP A 60 1.23 5.76 2.83
N ASP A 61 0.46 5.26 1.85
CA ASP A 61 -0.21 6.15 0.91
C ASP A 61 -1.26 7.02 1.61
N VAL A 62 -1.33 8.28 1.20
CA VAL A 62 -2.36 9.22 1.63
C VAL A 62 -3.24 9.58 0.45
N LEU A 63 -4.51 9.23 0.54
CA LEU A 63 -5.51 9.59 -0.47
C LEU A 63 -6.15 10.92 -0.13
N ARG A 64 -6.22 11.81 -1.11
CA ARG A 64 -6.91 13.11 -0.99
C ARG A 64 -7.94 13.25 -2.08
N THR A 65 -9.13 13.68 -1.71
CA THR A 65 -10.21 14.01 -2.65
C THR A 65 -10.49 15.51 -2.61
N GLY A 66 -10.80 16.08 -3.77
CA GLY A 66 -11.28 17.46 -3.89
C GLY A 66 -12.76 17.61 -3.53
N ALA A 67 -13.29 18.83 -3.71
CA ALA A 67 -14.69 19.14 -3.40
C ALA A 67 -15.72 18.36 -4.25
N ASP A 68 -15.29 17.91 -5.43
CA ASP A 68 -16.06 17.05 -6.36
C ASP A 68 -15.55 15.61 -6.38
N GLY A 69 -14.57 15.30 -5.53
CA GLY A 69 -13.84 14.05 -5.55
C GLY A 69 -14.53 12.93 -4.78
N ALA A 70 -14.46 11.72 -5.31
CA ALA A 70 -14.81 10.50 -4.59
C ALA A 70 -13.92 9.35 -5.06
N VAL A 71 -13.52 8.49 -4.15
CA VAL A 71 -12.66 7.34 -4.44
C VAL A 71 -13.18 6.08 -3.78
N GLY A 72 -13.25 4.99 -4.53
CA GLY A 72 -13.55 3.65 -4.05
C GLY A 72 -12.33 2.74 -4.20
N ILE A 73 -11.97 2.06 -3.13
CA ILE A 73 -10.78 1.21 -3.01
C ILE A 73 -11.21 -0.19 -2.62
N THR A 74 -10.60 -1.19 -3.26
CA THR A 74 -10.67 -2.58 -2.80
C THR A 74 -9.30 -2.97 -2.25
N MET A 75 -9.27 -3.34 -0.98
CA MET A 75 -8.06 -3.84 -0.31
C MET A 75 -7.83 -5.32 -0.60
N ARG A 76 -6.63 -5.82 -0.38
CA ARG A 76 -6.30 -7.24 -0.63
C ARG A 76 -7.05 -8.23 0.24
N ASP A 77 -7.54 -7.82 1.40
CA ASP A 77 -8.40 -8.63 2.27
C ASP A 77 -9.89 -8.55 1.89
N ASN A 78 -10.21 -7.93 0.76
CA ASN A 78 -11.55 -7.62 0.27
C ASN A 78 -12.33 -6.61 1.14
N SER A 79 -11.66 -5.82 1.96
CA SER A 79 -12.29 -4.62 2.53
C SER A 79 -12.56 -3.60 1.42
N LEU A 80 -13.71 -2.96 1.48
CA LEU A 80 -14.06 -1.86 0.57
C LEU A 80 -14.04 -0.56 1.37
N LEU A 81 -13.31 0.43 0.84
CA LEU A 81 -13.27 1.77 1.40
C LEU A 81 -13.80 2.76 0.36
N SER A 82 -14.67 3.66 0.78
CA SER A 82 -15.16 4.75 -0.08
C SER A 82 -14.99 6.07 0.64
N ALA A 83 -14.12 6.93 0.13
CA ALA A 83 -13.94 8.28 0.64
C ALA A 83 -14.73 9.27 -0.22
N GLY A 84 -15.50 10.13 0.43
CA GLY A 84 -16.30 11.19 -0.19
C GLY A 84 -15.47 12.44 -0.48
N PRO A 85 -16.15 13.58 -0.82
CA PRO A 85 -15.48 14.85 -1.08
C PRO A 85 -14.68 15.39 0.11
N ASN A 86 -13.66 16.18 -0.18
CA ASN A 86 -12.79 16.84 0.80
C ASN A 86 -12.20 15.91 1.86
N SER A 87 -11.97 14.66 1.50
CA SER A 87 -11.45 13.65 2.43
C SER A 87 -9.94 13.53 2.35
N ILE A 88 -9.31 13.23 3.52
CA ILE A 88 -7.90 12.86 3.63
C ILE A 88 -7.84 11.55 4.41
N LEU A 89 -7.46 10.49 3.72
CA LEU A 89 -7.39 9.12 4.24
C LEU A 89 -5.95 8.59 4.11
N SER A 90 -5.32 8.25 5.22
CA SER A 90 -4.00 7.62 5.26
C SER A 90 -4.12 6.11 5.50
N LEU A 91 -3.41 5.31 4.72
CA LEU A 91 -3.29 3.86 4.88
C LEU A 91 -2.03 3.58 5.72
N GLU A 92 -2.13 3.66 7.06
CA GLU A 92 -0.96 3.64 7.96
C GLU A 92 -0.29 2.26 8.06
N ARG A 93 -1.09 1.20 8.03
CA ARG A 93 -0.60 -0.17 8.13
C ARG A 93 -1.55 -1.13 7.43
N PHE A 94 -1.00 -2.01 6.64
CA PHE A 94 -1.74 -3.11 6.06
C PHE A 94 -0.84 -4.34 5.96
N GLU A 95 -1.21 -5.38 6.69
CA GLU A 95 -0.59 -6.71 6.66
C GLU A 95 -1.71 -7.71 6.43
N PHE A 96 -1.51 -8.66 5.55
CA PHE A 96 -2.54 -9.66 5.25
C PHE A 96 -1.94 -10.96 4.71
N ASP A 97 -2.26 -12.06 5.39
CA ASP A 97 -1.98 -13.40 4.92
C ASP A 97 -3.25 -13.97 4.26
N PRO A 98 -3.23 -14.19 2.93
CA PRO A 98 -4.38 -14.70 2.20
C PRO A 98 -4.74 -16.15 2.56
N THR A 99 -3.81 -16.90 3.13
CA THR A 99 -4.02 -18.32 3.51
C THR A 99 -4.78 -18.43 4.83
N THR A 100 -4.34 -17.70 5.85
CA THR A 100 -4.93 -17.75 7.20
C THR A 100 -6.02 -16.73 7.41
N SER A 101 -6.11 -15.70 6.54
CA SER A 101 -6.92 -14.48 6.70
C SER A 101 -6.54 -13.64 7.93
N GLU A 102 -5.38 -13.90 8.49
CA GLU A 102 -4.81 -13.08 9.56
C GLU A 102 -4.18 -11.82 8.98
N GLY A 103 -4.15 -10.78 9.78
CA GLY A 103 -3.56 -9.52 9.36
C GLY A 103 -3.85 -8.38 10.30
N ARG A 104 -3.43 -7.19 9.89
CA ARG A 104 -3.72 -5.93 10.55
C ARG A 104 -3.94 -4.84 9.55
N PHE A 105 -4.97 -4.03 9.78
CA PHE A 105 -5.28 -2.88 8.97
C PHE A 105 -5.54 -1.67 9.86
N ASP A 106 -4.67 -0.67 9.79
CA ASP A 106 -4.82 0.61 10.46
C ASP A 106 -4.92 1.72 9.40
N ALA A 107 -5.99 2.50 9.45
CA ALA A 107 -6.21 3.67 8.60
C ALA A 107 -6.50 4.90 9.46
N ARG A 108 -6.26 6.09 8.91
CA ARG A 108 -6.57 7.37 9.56
C ARG A 108 -7.36 8.25 8.61
N LEU A 109 -8.55 8.64 9.05
CA LEU A 109 -9.33 9.69 8.40
C LEU A 109 -9.05 11.01 9.14
N GLN A 110 -8.38 11.94 8.46
CA GLN A 110 -8.06 13.26 9.03
C GLN A 110 -9.23 14.22 8.91
N ARG A 111 -9.95 14.16 7.79
CA ARG A 111 -11.18 14.90 7.52
C ARG A 111 -12.00 14.25 6.43
N GLY A 112 -13.25 14.67 6.28
CA GLY A 112 -14.18 14.19 5.26
C GLY A 112 -14.95 12.97 5.72
N THR A 113 -15.39 12.15 4.77
CA THR A 113 -16.26 11.00 5.05
C THR A 113 -15.63 9.73 4.49
N LEU A 114 -15.68 8.67 5.28
CA LEU A 114 -15.22 7.34 4.92
C LEU A 114 -16.30 6.31 5.21
N ALA A 115 -16.75 5.60 4.19
CA ALA A 115 -17.55 4.39 4.32
C ALA A 115 -16.64 3.17 4.19
N VAL A 116 -16.85 2.18 5.05
CA VAL A 116 -16.04 0.96 5.10
C VAL A 116 -16.96 -0.25 5.12
N VAL A 117 -16.69 -1.20 4.23
CA VAL A 117 -17.23 -2.58 4.31
C VAL A 117 -16.07 -3.49 4.68
N SER A 118 -16.20 -4.16 5.81
CA SER A 118 -15.12 -4.99 6.38
C SER A 118 -14.83 -6.23 5.55
N GLY A 119 -13.57 -6.48 5.30
CA GLY A 119 -13.06 -7.65 4.61
C GLY A 119 -12.70 -8.80 5.54
N ARG A 120 -11.75 -9.61 5.10
CA ARG A 120 -11.36 -10.88 5.75
C ARG A 120 -10.64 -10.66 7.08
N ILE A 121 -9.81 -9.60 7.19
CA ILE A 121 -9.08 -9.27 8.44
C ILE A 121 -10.07 -9.04 9.59
N ALA A 122 -11.02 -8.11 9.43
CA ALA A 122 -11.96 -7.77 10.48
C ALA A 122 -12.95 -8.90 10.78
N LYS A 123 -13.32 -9.70 9.78
CA LYS A 123 -14.16 -10.90 9.98
C LYS A 123 -13.45 -11.98 10.78
N ARG A 124 -12.13 -12.12 10.59
CA ARG A 124 -11.30 -13.07 11.33
C ARG A 124 -11.02 -12.58 12.75
N SER A 125 -10.66 -11.30 12.88
CA SER A 125 -10.29 -10.65 14.14
C SER A 125 -10.76 -9.20 14.16
N PRO A 126 -11.88 -8.89 14.82
CA PRO A 126 -12.44 -7.52 14.81
C PRO A 126 -11.48 -6.44 15.32
N GLN A 127 -10.58 -6.78 16.25
CA GLN A 127 -9.59 -5.83 16.79
C GLN A 127 -8.40 -5.57 15.83
N ALA A 128 -8.28 -6.35 14.76
CA ALA A 128 -7.19 -6.22 13.80
C ALA A 128 -7.44 -5.13 12.75
N MET A 129 -8.62 -4.53 12.72
CA MET A 129 -8.94 -3.38 11.87
C MET A 129 -9.30 -2.16 12.71
N THR A 130 -8.59 -1.06 12.49
CA THR A 130 -8.76 0.19 13.23
C THR A 130 -8.85 1.37 12.27
N VAL A 131 -9.82 2.24 12.49
CA VAL A 131 -9.89 3.55 11.82
C VAL A 131 -9.73 4.64 12.88
N ARG A 132 -8.74 5.50 12.70
CA ARG A 132 -8.46 6.62 13.59
C ARG A 132 -8.98 7.92 12.98
N THR A 133 -9.51 8.78 13.83
CA THR A 133 -9.85 10.15 13.52
C THR A 133 -9.11 11.08 14.49
N PRO A 134 -9.13 12.41 14.31
CA PRO A 134 -8.52 13.34 15.27
C PRO A 134 -9.07 13.22 16.69
N SER A 135 -10.32 12.78 16.84
CA SER A 135 -11.02 12.74 18.13
C SER A 135 -11.31 11.33 18.65
N ALA A 136 -11.14 10.28 17.84
CA ALA A 136 -11.54 8.93 18.21
C ALA A 136 -10.66 7.85 17.56
N VAL A 137 -10.69 6.66 18.18
CA VAL A 137 -10.16 5.42 17.60
C VAL A 137 -11.30 4.41 17.51
N LEU A 138 -11.63 4.01 16.30
CA LEU A 138 -12.73 3.11 16.01
C LEU A 138 -12.18 1.71 15.72
N GLY A 139 -12.45 0.76 16.61
CA GLY A 139 -12.27 -0.67 16.32
C GLY A 139 -13.45 -1.15 15.47
N VAL A 140 -13.16 -1.84 14.40
CA VAL A 140 -14.19 -2.29 13.45
C VAL A 140 -14.79 -3.60 13.94
N ARG A 141 -15.99 -3.53 14.47
CA ARG A 141 -16.78 -4.72 14.82
C ARG A 141 -18.09 -4.69 14.06
N GLY A 142 -18.10 -5.32 12.91
CA GLY A 142 -19.27 -5.35 12.05
C GLY A 142 -18.90 -5.41 10.58
N THR A 143 -19.90 -5.38 9.71
CA THR A 143 -19.71 -5.54 8.28
C THR A 143 -19.59 -4.20 7.55
N GLU A 144 -20.27 -3.15 8.07
CA GLU A 144 -20.34 -1.86 7.39
C GLU A 144 -20.49 -0.72 8.42
N PHE A 145 -19.78 0.38 8.18
CA PHE A 145 -19.92 1.63 8.95
C PHE A 145 -19.50 2.84 8.12
N VAL A 146 -19.97 4.01 8.54
CA VAL A 146 -19.58 5.30 7.98
C VAL A 146 -19.06 6.18 9.12
N VAL A 147 -17.96 6.87 8.87
CA VAL A 147 -17.39 7.86 9.77
C VAL A 147 -17.21 9.18 9.03
N SER A 148 -17.58 10.29 9.68
CA SER A 148 -17.34 11.64 9.19
C SER A 148 -16.51 12.42 10.20
N VAL A 149 -15.62 13.24 9.67
CA VAL A 149 -14.79 14.18 10.42
C VAL A 149 -15.02 15.55 9.79
N ASP A 150 -15.65 16.43 10.53
CA ASP A 150 -15.87 17.83 10.13
C ASP A 150 -14.55 18.61 10.21
N GLU A 151 -14.47 19.73 9.48
CA GLU A 151 -13.31 20.64 9.51
C GLU A 151 -13.19 21.39 10.82
#